data_a8dc6fd02b23074707e99c8b4fe22502
#
_entry.id   a8dc6fd02b23074707e99c8b4fe22502
#
_cell.length_a   1.000
_cell.length_b   1.000
_cell.length_c   1.000
_cell.angle_alpha   90.00
_cell.angle_beta   90.00
_cell.angle_gamma   90.00
#
_symmetry.space_group_name_H-M   'P 1'
#
loop_
_entity.id
_entity.type
_entity.pdbx_description
1 polymer ?
#
loop_
_entity_poly.entity_id
_entity_poly.type
_entity_poly.pdbx_seq_one_letter_code
_entity_poly.pdbx_strand_id
1 'polypeptide(L)'
;IVEGLMTTVHATTATQKTVDGPSSKDWRGGRAVNNNIIPSSTGAAKAVGKVIPSLNGKLTGLAFRVPTLDVSVVDLVVRLAKPTSYEEIKTAFKEASESXELKGIVAYTEDAVVSTDFLGHHASSIFDATGGIMLNDSFVKLIA
;
A
#
# COMPACT_ATOMS: atom_id res chain seq x y z
N ILE A 1 -4.08 10.66 11.92
CA ILE A 1 -2.97 9.68 12.08
C ILE A 1 -1.94 10.28 13.02
N VAL A 2 -1.55 9.51 14.05
CA VAL A 2 -0.48 9.89 14.97
C VAL A 2 0.86 9.40 14.37
N GLU A 3 0.91 8.13 13.98
CA GLU A 3 2.08 7.49 13.42
C GLU A 3 1.67 6.25 12.65
N GLY A 4 2.53 5.76 11.80
CA GLY A 4 2.24 4.55 11.06
C GLY A 4 3.41 3.95 10.31
N LEU A 5 3.25 2.68 9.99
CA LEU A 5 4.21 1.90 9.21
C LEU A 5 3.51 1.32 8.00
N MET A 6 4.14 1.48 6.84
CA MET A 6 3.60 0.97 5.58
C MET A 6 4.48 -0.15 5.06
N THR A 7 3.86 -1.24 4.67
CA THR A 7 4.53 -2.27 3.88
C THR A 7 3.84 -2.33 2.52
N THR A 8 4.60 -2.29 1.44
CA THR A 8 4.01 -2.57 0.14
C THR A 8 4.51 -3.92 -0.37
N VAL A 9 3.56 -4.78 -0.76
CA VAL A 9 3.86 -6.01 -1.50
C VAL A 9 3.75 -5.59 -2.97
N HIS A 10 4.91 -5.50 -3.62
CA HIS A 10 5.02 -4.72 -4.85
C HIS A 10 5.35 -5.60 -6.06
N ALA A 11 4.65 -5.36 -7.14
CA ALA A 11 4.92 -6.00 -8.43
C ALA A 11 6.32 -5.67 -8.91
N THR A 12 6.81 -6.45 -9.87
CA THR A 12 8.14 -6.28 -10.45
C THR A 12 8.24 -4.96 -11.22
N THR A 13 9.44 -4.37 -11.21
CA THR A 13 9.71 -3.13 -11.94
C THR A 13 10.99 -3.29 -12.77
N ALA A 14 11.18 -2.37 -13.73
CA ALA A 14 12.25 -2.44 -14.71
C ALA A 14 13.66 -2.41 -14.11
N THR A 15 13.81 -1.95 -12.88
CA THR A 15 15.12 -1.90 -12.23
C THR A 15 15.57 -3.25 -11.66
N GLN A 16 14.69 -4.23 -11.59
CA GLN A 16 15.00 -5.54 -11.03
C GLN A 16 15.61 -6.46 -12.10
N LYS A 17 16.41 -7.42 -11.66
CA LYS A 17 17.09 -8.36 -12.55
C LYS A 17 16.26 -9.61 -12.79
N THR A 18 16.33 -10.13 -14.00
CA THR A 18 15.64 -11.37 -14.37
C THR A 18 16.43 -12.60 -13.89
N VAL A 19 17.76 -12.50 -13.83
CA VAL A 19 18.65 -13.56 -13.31
C VAL A 19 19.60 -12.96 -12.28
N ASP A 20 20.11 -13.78 -11.38
CA ASP A 20 21.05 -13.33 -10.35
C ASP A 20 22.26 -12.68 -11.00
N GLY A 21 22.65 -11.52 -10.48
CA GLY A 21 23.80 -10.80 -10.96
C GLY A 21 24.26 -9.74 -9.97
N PRO A 22 25.49 -9.26 -10.11
CA PRO A 22 26.05 -8.32 -9.12
C PRO A 22 25.26 -7.00 -9.10
N SER A 23 25.16 -6.43 -7.92
CA SER A 23 24.56 -5.12 -7.70
C SER A 23 25.35 -4.43 -6.59
N SER A 24 26.10 -3.40 -6.94
CA SER A 24 26.97 -2.70 -5.98
C SER A 24 26.22 -1.84 -5.00
N LYS A 25 25.05 -1.33 -5.39
CA LYS A 25 24.26 -0.41 -4.55
C LYS A 25 23.25 -1.13 -3.65
N ASP A 26 22.75 -2.26 -4.11
CA ASP A 26 21.71 -2.99 -3.40
C ASP A 26 21.83 -4.48 -3.75
N TRP A 27 22.48 -5.24 -2.86
CA TRP A 27 22.70 -6.66 -3.09
C TRP A 27 21.40 -7.42 -3.35
N ARG A 28 20.34 -7.08 -2.62
CA ARG A 28 19.04 -7.72 -2.81
C ARG A 28 18.46 -7.42 -4.18
N GLY A 29 18.71 -6.20 -4.71
CA GLY A 29 18.30 -5.83 -6.06
C GLY A 29 19.04 -6.56 -7.16
N GLY A 30 20.13 -7.27 -6.84
CA GLY A 30 20.85 -8.14 -7.77
C GLY A 30 20.29 -9.55 -7.89
N ARG A 31 19.32 -9.91 -7.06
CA ARG A 31 18.73 -11.27 -7.10
C ARG A 31 17.61 -11.31 -8.13
N ALA A 32 17.42 -12.50 -8.68
CA ALA A 32 16.43 -12.75 -9.73
C ALA A 32 15.02 -12.44 -9.21
N VAL A 33 14.27 -11.66 -9.98
CA VAL A 33 12.92 -11.24 -9.60
C VAL A 33 11.97 -12.44 -9.52
N ASN A 34 12.15 -13.41 -10.39
CA ASN A 34 11.32 -14.60 -10.41
C ASN A 34 11.67 -15.49 -9.21
N ASN A 35 10.66 -15.98 -8.51
CA ASN A 35 10.82 -16.96 -7.45
C ASN A 35 11.53 -16.45 -6.17
N ASN A 36 11.47 -15.13 -5.93
CA ASN A 36 12.00 -14.52 -4.71
C ASN A 36 10.99 -13.55 -4.10
N ILE A 37 11.08 -13.36 -2.79
CA ILE A 37 10.46 -12.25 -2.07
C ILE A 37 11.64 -11.35 -1.65
N ILE A 38 11.73 -10.16 -2.24
CA ILE A 38 12.91 -9.31 -2.12
C ILE A 38 12.60 -8.07 -1.27
N PRO A 39 13.12 -8.00 -0.03
CA PRO A 39 12.96 -6.78 0.77
C PRO A 39 13.67 -5.60 0.09
N SER A 40 13.02 -4.44 0.06
CA SER A 40 13.55 -3.25 -0.61
C SER A 40 13.10 -2.01 0.13
N SER A 41 13.85 -0.94 0.01
CA SER A 41 13.42 0.35 0.51
C SER A 41 12.32 0.92 -0.39
N THR A 42 11.52 1.81 0.17
CA THR A 42 10.54 2.56 -0.61
C THR A 42 10.51 4.01 -0.14
N GLY A 43 10.39 4.91 -1.09
CA GLY A 43 10.20 6.33 -0.79
C GLY A 43 8.74 6.73 -0.63
N ALA A 44 7.81 5.80 -0.84
CA ALA A 44 6.38 6.12 -0.88
C ALA A 44 5.88 6.77 0.41
N ALA A 45 6.25 6.19 1.57
CA ALA A 45 5.80 6.73 2.85
C ALA A 45 6.37 8.14 3.11
N LYS A 46 7.59 8.40 2.64
CA LYS A 46 8.19 9.75 2.76
C LYS A 46 7.51 10.75 1.83
N ALA A 47 7.07 10.28 0.65
CA ALA A 47 6.39 11.14 -0.32
C ALA A 47 5.05 11.65 0.23
N VAL A 48 4.38 10.87 1.08
CA VAL A 48 3.12 11.30 1.71
C VAL A 48 3.32 12.60 2.49
N GLY A 49 4.44 12.73 3.21
CA GLY A 49 4.73 13.95 3.97
C GLY A 49 4.95 15.20 3.10
N LYS A 50 5.29 15.01 1.82
CA LYS A 50 5.41 16.14 0.89
C LYS A 50 4.04 16.62 0.42
N VAL A 51 3.09 15.69 0.26
CA VAL A 51 1.74 16.00 -0.22
C VAL A 51 0.84 16.42 0.95
N ILE A 52 1.00 15.76 2.10
CA ILE A 52 0.23 16.05 3.31
C ILE A 52 1.23 16.44 4.41
N PRO A 53 1.62 17.72 4.50
CA PRO A 53 2.70 18.14 5.42
C PRO A 53 2.47 17.77 6.89
N SER A 54 1.23 17.66 7.33
CA SER A 54 0.91 17.27 8.72
C SER A 54 1.33 15.84 9.05
N LEU A 55 1.63 15.02 8.01
CA LEU A 55 2.10 13.64 8.18
C LEU A 55 3.63 13.51 8.05
N ASN A 56 4.33 14.61 7.85
CA ASN A 56 5.78 14.58 7.73
C ASN A 56 6.41 14.02 9.02
N GLY A 57 7.25 13.00 8.86
CA GLY A 57 7.91 12.36 10.00
C GLY A 57 7.06 11.35 10.76
N LYS A 58 5.78 11.20 10.37
CA LYS A 58 4.87 10.28 11.07
C LYS A 58 4.73 8.91 10.39
N LEU A 59 5.17 8.80 9.14
CA LEU A 59 5.06 7.58 8.36
C LEU A 59 6.40 7.16 7.81
N THR A 60 6.68 5.86 7.86
CA THR A 60 7.80 5.27 7.13
C THR A 60 7.38 3.88 6.67
N GLY A 61 8.22 3.22 5.88
CA GLY A 61 7.83 1.91 5.36
C GLY A 61 8.91 1.25 4.53
N LEU A 62 8.58 0.06 4.08
CA LEU A 62 9.44 -0.77 3.25
C LEU A 62 8.60 -1.51 2.21
N ALA A 63 9.28 -2.18 1.30
CA ALA A 63 8.63 -2.96 0.25
C ALA A 63 9.11 -4.40 0.27
N PHE A 64 8.23 -5.31 -0.11
CA PHE A 64 8.62 -6.65 -0.54
C PHE A 64 8.27 -6.76 -2.03
N ARG A 65 9.30 -6.96 -2.86
CA ARG A 65 9.08 -7.22 -4.29
C ARG A 65 8.76 -8.69 -4.47
N VAL A 66 7.68 -8.95 -5.22
CA VAL A 66 7.19 -10.30 -5.48
C VAL A 66 7.03 -10.51 -7.00
N PRO A 67 7.04 -11.75 -7.48
CA PRO A 67 7.02 -12.02 -8.92
C PRO A 67 5.60 -11.92 -9.52
N THR A 68 4.98 -10.74 -9.39
CA THR A 68 3.74 -10.40 -10.07
C THR A 68 4.02 -9.27 -11.05
N LEU A 69 3.25 -9.21 -12.11
CA LEU A 69 3.52 -8.28 -13.22
C LEU A 69 2.94 -6.88 -12.98
N ASP A 70 1.82 -6.82 -12.30
CA ASP A 70 1.10 -5.55 -12.13
C ASP A 70 0.24 -5.65 -10.86
N VAL A 71 -0.20 -4.53 -10.38
CA VAL A 71 -0.98 -4.31 -9.14
C VAL A 71 -0.15 -4.64 -7.90
N SER A 72 -0.03 -3.69 -7.01
CA SER A 72 0.69 -3.84 -5.75
C SER A 72 -0.29 -3.68 -4.59
N VAL A 73 0.11 -4.17 -3.42
CA VAL A 73 -0.70 -4.03 -2.20
C VAL A 73 0.00 -3.06 -1.26
N VAL A 74 -0.77 -2.14 -0.71
CA VAL A 74 -0.35 -1.31 0.43
C VAL A 74 -0.98 -1.90 1.68
N ASP A 75 -0.14 -2.23 2.65
CA ASP A 75 -0.49 -2.64 4.01
C ASP A 75 -0.08 -1.49 4.90
N LEU A 76 -1.05 -0.72 5.39
CA LEU A 76 -0.78 0.48 6.18
C LEU A 76 -1.29 0.28 7.61
N VAL A 77 -0.36 0.22 8.56
CA VAL A 77 -0.69 0.16 9.98
C VAL A 77 -0.57 1.56 10.56
N VAL A 78 -1.64 2.06 11.16
CA VAL A 78 -1.63 3.42 11.74
C VAL A 78 -2.27 3.45 13.13
N ARG A 79 -1.75 4.37 13.93
CA ARG A 79 -2.35 4.78 15.19
C ARG A 79 -3.15 6.05 14.93
N LEU A 80 -4.41 6.03 15.36
CA LEU A 80 -5.34 7.15 15.16
C LEU A 80 -5.36 8.05 16.38
N ALA A 81 -5.53 9.35 16.15
CA ALA A 81 -5.62 10.33 17.23
C ALA A 81 -6.99 10.32 17.91
N LYS A 82 -8.01 9.87 17.18
CA LYS A 82 -9.38 9.76 17.68
C LYS A 82 -9.84 8.31 17.55
N PRO A 83 -10.44 7.76 18.58
CA PRO A 83 -11.05 6.43 18.46
C PRO A 83 -12.11 6.38 17.37
N THR A 84 -12.22 5.24 16.72
CA THR A 84 -13.22 5.01 15.67
C THR A 84 -13.51 3.50 15.58
N SER A 85 -14.44 3.13 14.75
CA SER A 85 -14.72 1.74 14.43
C SER A 85 -14.30 1.42 13.00
N TYR A 86 -14.10 0.14 12.71
CA TYR A 86 -13.79 -0.26 11.34
C TYR A 86 -14.92 0.08 10.37
N GLU A 87 -16.16 0.00 10.84
CA GLU A 87 -17.33 0.37 10.01
C GLU A 87 -17.31 1.86 9.65
N GLU A 88 -16.92 2.72 10.59
CA GLU A 88 -16.79 4.15 10.28
C GLU A 88 -15.67 4.39 9.25
N ILE A 89 -14.56 3.65 9.34
CA ILE A 89 -13.48 3.76 8.37
C ILE A 89 -13.97 3.32 6.98
N LYS A 90 -14.66 2.17 6.89
CA LYS A 90 -15.23 1.70 5.62
C LYS A 90 -16.17 2.74 5.02
N THR A 91 -17.05 3.29 5.84
CA THR A 91 -18.00 4.31 5.41
C THR A 91 -17.26 5.52 4.83
N ALA A 92 -16.22 6.00 5.55
CA ALA A 92 -15.44 7.15 5.10
C ALA A 92 -14.76 6.89 3.74
N PHE A 93 -14.19 5.69 3.54
CA PHE A 93 -13.58 5.35 2.25
C PHE A 93 -14.63 5.22 1.14
N LYS A 94 -15.78 4.65 1.44
CA LYS A 94 -16.85 4.50 0.46
C LYS A 94 -17.35 5.89 0.00
N GLU A 95 -17.64 6.77 0.96
CA GLU A 95 -18.04 8.14 0.66
C GLU A 95 -16.98 8.89 -0.13
N ALA A 96 -15.70 8.72 0.25
CA ALA A 96 -14.60 9.36 -0.45
C ALA A 96 -14.52 8.89 -1.91
N SER A 97 -14.72 7.60 -2.16
CA SER A 97 -14.65 7.04 -3.51
C SER A 97 -15.75 7.58 -4.42
N GLU A 98 -16.87 8.05 -3.83
CA GLU A 98 -18.00 8.60 -4.56
C GLU A 98 -17.94 10.13 -4.64
N SER A 99 -17.06 10.77 -3.89
CA SER A 99 -16.95 12.22 -3.82
C SER A 99 -16.42 12.83 -5.12
N UNK A 100 -16.65 13.87 -5.37
CA UNK A 100 -16.25 14.53 -6.40
C UNK A 100 -14.92 14.68 -6.56
N GLU A 101 -14.17 14.82 -5.51
CA GLU A 101 -12.72 14.99 -5.50
C GLU A 101 -11.97 13.71 -5.82
N LEU A 102 -12.46 12.58 -5.35
CA LEU A 102 -11.72 11.31 -5.42
C LEU A 102 -12.35 10.26 -6.34
N LYS A 103 -13.50 10.54 -6.91
CA LYS A 103 -14.15 9.62 -7.85
C LYS A 103 -13.22 9.36 -9.05
N GLY A 104 -12.99 8.08 -9.33
CA GLY A 104 -12.06 7.67 -10.39
C GLY A 104 -10.60 7.65 -9.96
N ILE A 105 -10.28 8.20 -8.79
CA ILE A 105 -8.93 8.17 -8.22
C ILE A 105 -8.86 7.09 -7.14
N VAL A 106 -9.87 7.07 -6.25
CA VAL A 106 -9.99 6.04 -5.22
C VAL A 106 -11.23 5.19 -5.53
N ALA A 107 -11.06 3.89 -5.47
CA ALA A 107 -12.17 2.94 -5.57
C ALA A 107 -12.30 2.19 -4.25
N TYR A 108 -13.41 1.47 -4.10
CA TYR A 108 -13.79 0.75 -2.88
C TYR A 108 -14.36 -0.61 -3.26
N THR A 109 -13.96 -1.65 -2.55
CA THR A 109 -14.53 -2.99 -2.76
C THR A 109 -14.79 -3.71 -1.45
N GLU A 110 -15.87 -4.49 -1.43
CA GLU A 110 -16.17 -5.46 -0.36
C GLU A 110 -16.13 -6.89 -0.89
N ASP A 111 -15.76 -7.05 -2.15
CA ASP A 111 -15.70 -8.38 -2.77
C ASP A 111 -14.43 -9.12 -2.36
N ALA A 112 -14.49 -10.45 -2.35
CA ALA A 112 -13.33 -11.28 -2.04
C ALA A 112 -12.45 -11.44 -3.28
N VAL A 113 -11.71 -10.38 -3.61
CA VAL A 113 -10.91 -10.27 -4.84
C VAL A 113 -9.42 -10.42 -4.53
N VAL A 114 -8.64 -10.61 -5.59
CA VAL A 114 -7.18 -10.67 -5.52
C VAL A 114 -6.59 -9.68 -6.53
N SER A 115 -5.27 -9.50 -6.49
CA SER A 115 -4.61 -8.44 -7.26
C SER A 115 -4.90 -8.51 -8.77
N THR A 116 -5.01 -9.71 -9.33
CA THR A 116 -5.24 -9.85 -10.78
C THR A 116 -6.63 -9.40 -11.23
N ASP A 117 -7.59 -9.30 -10.31
CA ASP A 117 -8.91 -8.77 -10.62
C ASP A 117 -8.84 -7.27 -10.95
N PHE A 118 -7.75 -6.61 -10.56
CA PHE A 118 -7.59 -5.17 -10.77
C PHE A 118 -6.64 -4.81 -11.91
N LEU A 119 -6.18 -5.80 -12.70
CA LEU A 119 -5.31 -5.51 -13.85
C LEU A 119 -5.99 -4.51 -14.78
N GLY A 120 -5.31 -3.40 -15.06
CA GLY A 120 -5.84 -2.35 -15.93
C GLY A 120 -6.95 -1.49 -15.33
N HIS A 121 -7.23 -1.62 -14.05
CA HIS A 121 -8.24 -0.79 -13.38
C HIS A 121 -7.80 0.68 -13.38
N HIS A 122 -8.75 1.58 -13.65
CA HIS A 122 -8.43 3.00 -13.83
C HIS A 122 -8.10 3.76 -12.54
N ALA A 123 -8.61 3.31 -11.40
CA ALA A 123 -8.36 4.02 -10.14
C ALA A 123 -6.90 3.88 -9.72
N SER A 124 -6.36 4.93 -9.12
CA SER A 124 -4.99 4.94 -8.59
C SER A 124 -4.86 4.05 -7.36
N SER A 125 -5.91 3.92 -6.57
CA SER A 125 -5.92 3.10 -5.37
C SER A 125 -7.32 2.52 -5.16
N ILE A 126 -7.38 1.28 -4.71
CA ILE A 126 -8.64 0.59 -4.44
C ILE A 126 -8.60 0.12 -2.99
N PHE A 127 -9.46 0.68 -2.15
CA PHE A 127 -9.53 0.27 -0.75
C PHE A 127 -10.25 -1.08 -0.64
N ASP A 128 -9.57 -2.05 -0.03
CA ASP A 128 -10.13 -3.38 0.22
C ASP A 128 -10.75 -3.38 1.62
N ALA A 129 -12.06 -3.26 1.67
CA ALA A 129 -12.80 -3.16 2.94
C ALA A 129 -12.77 -4.47 3.73
N THR A 130 -12.47 -5.59 3.09
CA THR A 130 -12.42 -6.90 3.77
C THR A 130 -11.02 -7.28 4.22
N GLY A 131 -9.99 -6.63 3.67
CA GLY A 131 -8.60 -6.98 3.91
C GLY A 131 -8.00 -6.40 5.18
N GLY A 132 -8.61 -5.38 5.76
CA GLY A 132 -8.08 -4.71 6.93
C GLY A 132 -8.58 -5.28 8.25
N ILE A 133 -8.00 -4.78 9.34
CA ILE A 133 -8.37 -5.26 10.68
C ILE A 133 -8.02 -4.20 11.72
N MET A 134 -8.82 -4.08 12.77
CA MET A 134 -8.51 -3.23 13.92
C MET A 134 -8.06 -4.08 15.09
N LEU A 135 -6.99 -3.64 15.76
CA LEU A 135 -6.56 -4.22 17.02
C LEU A 135 -7.37 -3.64 18.19
N ASN A 136 -7.65 -2.36 18.12
CA ASN A 136 -8.49 -1.63 19.07
C ASN A 136 -9.00 -0.37 18.36
N ASP A 137 -9.75 0.47 19.06
CA ASP A 137 -10.41 1.65 18.48
C ASP A 137 -9.46 2.72 17.94
N SER A 138 -8.16 2.58 18.17
CA SER A 138 -7.19 3.58 17.77
C SER A 138 -6.02 3.00 16.96
N PHE A 139 -6.03 1.70 16.66
CA PHE A 139 -4.91 1.05 15.98
C PHE A 139 -5.43 0.09 14.92
N VAL A 140 -5.14 0.39 13.67
CA VAL A 140 -5.76 -0.29 12.53
C VAL A 140 -4.74 -0.62 11.45
N LYS A 141 -4.96 -1.73 10.77
CA LYS A 141 -4.29 -2.10 9.52
C LYS A 141 -5.29 -1.95 8.38
N LEU A 142 -4.92 -1.17 7.37
CA LEU A 142 -5.73 -0.91 6.18
C LEU A 142 -5.02 -1.47 4.96
N ILE A 143 -5.82 -2.03 4.04
CA ILE A 143 -5.30 -2.66 2.82
C ILE A 143 -5.86 -1.92 1.60
N ALA A 144 -4.98 -1.65 0.66
CA ALA A 144 -5.38 -1.07 -0.61
C ALA A 144 -4.48 -1.59 -1.72
#